data_75270acfe53444b938ec2fcca12f5132
#
_entry.id   75270acfe53444b938ec2fcca12f5132
#
_cell.length_a   1.000
_cell.length_b   1.000
_cell.length_c   1.000
_cell.angle_alpha   90.00
_cell.angle_beta   90.00
_cell.angle_gamma   90.00
#
_symmetry.space_group_name_H-M   'P 1'
#
loop_
_entity.id
_entity.type
_entity.pdbx_description
1 polymer ?
#
loop_
_entity_poly.entity_id
_entity_poly.type
_entity_poly.pdbx_seq_one_letter_code
_entity_poly.pdbx_strand_id
1 'polypeptide(L)'
;MGASLALLTLPVAAPARATVGDNDDVQLIGTASSAVAMPRMFAITPERRALLNTIRYAEGTWANGEDTGYRVMFGGGLMDSLERHPDRVIRRSRYASAAAGAYQFMPFTWALASRILGLPGFGPFAQDQAALLLIQRRGALELADQGQLTPHLTARLAPEWASFPTLRGSSFYGQPVKRFADLKRFYEWNLAQLRSQSVPPPVPVASVPPVRTCTTNQLECLLESATTPRGGL
;
A
#
# COMPACT_ATOMS: atom_id res chain seq x y z
N MET A 1 34.47 -35.23 8.24
CA MET A 1 33.30 -35.52 9.09
C MET A 1 32.06 -35.24 8.24
N GLY A 2 31.42 -36.31 7.78
CA GLY A 2 30.33 -36.24 6.81
C GLY A 2 28.98 -35.95 7.50
N ALA A 3 28.24 -35.03 6.95
CA ALA A 3 26.85 -34.79 7.32
C ALA A 3 25.94 -35.55 6.35
N SER A 4 25.22 -36.52 6.90
CA SER A 4 24.29 -37.40 6.22
C SER A 4 22.98 -36.66 5.93
N LEU A 5 22.60 -36.59 4.67
CA LEU A 5 21.32 -36.04 4.21
C LEU A 5 20.26 -37.13 4.31
N ALA A 6 19.31 -37.05 5.23
CA ALA A 6 18.18 -37.95 5.31
C ALA A 6 17.07 -37.50 4.33
N LEU A 7 16.83 -38.33 3.32
CA LEU A 7 15.69 -38.22 2.41
C LEU A 7 14.42 -38.74 3.12
N LEU A 8 13.45 -37.87 3.41
CA LEU A 8 12.12 -38.28 3.83
C LEU A 8 11.26 -38.58 2.58
N THR A 9 10.93 -39.84 2.37
CA THR A 9 9.96 -40.29 1.38
C THR A 9 8.56 -40.26 1.99
N LEU A 10 7.63 -39.51 1.39
CA LEU A 10 6.21 -39.51 1.73
C LEU A 10 5.51 -40.67 0.99
N PRO A 11 4.54 -41.37 1.60
CA PRO A 11 3.81 -42.45 0.94
C PRO A 11 2.77 -41.89 -0.05
N VAL A 12 2.77 -42.46 -1.25
CA VAL A 12 1.73 -42.22 -2.28
C VAL A 12 0.50 -43.04 -1.91
N ALA A 13 -0.64 -42.37 -1.68
CA ALA A 13 -1.91 -43.03 -1.47
C ALA A 13 -2.49 -43.51 -2.82
N ALA A 14 -2.91 -44.78 -2.88
CA ALA A 14 -3.55 -45.39 -4.04
C ALA A 14 -4.99 -44.87 -4.22
N PRO A 15 -5.53 -44.80 -5.46
CA PRO A 15 -6.89 -44.35 -5.72
C PRO A 15 -7.93 -45.38 -5.31
N ALA A 16 -8.92 -44.97 -4.56
CA ALA A 16 -10.11 -45.76 -4.25
C ALA A 16 -11.01 -45.94 -5.47
N ARG A 17 -11.40 -47.18 -5.71
CA ARG A 17 -12.30 -47.61 -6.80
C ARG A 17 -13.73 -47.28 -6.36
N ALA A 18 -14.41 -46.43 -7.10
CA ALA A 18 -15.82 -46.15 -6.90
C ALA A 18 -16.67 -47.24 -7.58
N THR A 19 -17.60 -47.86 -6.82
CA THR A 19 -18.66 -48.74 -7.35
C THR A 19 -19.82 -47.86 -7.86
N VAL A 20 -20.25 -48.14 -9.07
CA VAL A 20 -21.45 -47.52 -9.71
C VAL A 20 -22.66 -48.13 -9.05
N GLY A 21 -23.49 -47.27 -8.43
CA GLY A 21 -24.87 -47.59 -8.04
C GLY A 21 -25.80 -46.75 -8.85
N ASP A 22 -26.67 -47.37 -9.65
CA ASP A 22 -27.77 -46.77 -10.36
C ASP A 22 -28.79 -46.18 -9.35
N ASN A 23 -29.03 -44.88 -9.44
CA ASN A 23 -30.31 -44.27 -9.07
C ASN A 23 -30.45 -42.94 -9.79
N ASP A 24 -31.46 -42.89 -10.66
CA ASP A 24 -31.95 -41.70 -11.33
C ASP A 24 -32.51 -40.67 -10.34
N ASP A 25 -31.74 -39.65 -10.05
CA ASP A 25 -32.23 -38.36 -9.61
C ASP A 25 -31.25 -37.27 -10.07
N VAL A 26 -31.51 -36.74 -11.29
CA VAL A 26 -30.77 -35.60 -11.81
C VAL A 26 -31.23 -34.36 -11.05
N GLN A 27 -30.69 -34.13 -9.88
CA GLN A 27 -30.68 -32.79 -9.30
C GLN A 27 -29.65 -31.94 -10.04
N LEU A 28 -30.16 -30.96 -10.79
CA LEU A 28 -29.35 -29.85 -11.33
C LEU A 28 -28.70 -29.13 -10.15
N ILE A 29 -27.51 -29.58 -9.77
CA ILE A 29 -26.62 -28.82 -8.88
C ILE A 29 -26.19 -27.61 -9.69
N GLY A 30 -26.84 -26.48 -9.39
CA GLY A 30 -26.44 -25.20 -9.92
C GLY A 30 -24.95 -25.02 -9.64
N THR A 31 -24.15 -24.95 -10.69
CA THR A 31 -22.75 -24.55 -10.61
C THR A 31 -22.72 -23.15 -10.01
N ALA A 32 -22.57 -23.06 -8.70
CA ALA A 32 -22.19 -21.81 -8.08
C ALA A 32 -20.84 -21.42 -8.72
N SER A 33 -20.94 -20.51 -9.69
CA SER A 33 -19.77 -19.83 -10.25
C SER A 33 -19.05 -19.19 -9.06
N SER A 34 -17.99 -19.83 -8.61
CA SER A 34 -17.09 -19.23 -7.62
C SER A 34 -16.48 -18.02 -8.29
N ALA A 35 -17.15 -16.88 -8.16
CA ALA A 35 -16.57 -15.60 -8.55
C ALA A 35 -15.28 -15.47 -7.75
N VAL A 36 -14.14 -15.63 -8.43
CA VAL A 36 -12.84 -15.37 -7.84
C VAL A 36 -12.87 -13.93 -7.36
N ALA A 37 -13.01 -13.77 -6.04
CA ALA A 37 -13.03 -12.45 -5.43
C ALA A 37 -11.73 -11.74 -5.83
N MET A 38 -11.86 -10.65 -6.59
CA MET A 38 -10.72 -9.82 -6.95
C MET A 38 -9.99 -9.40 -5.67
N PRO A 39 -8.67 -9.53 -5.61
CA PRO A 39 -7.92 -9.16 -4.42
C PRO A 39 -8.21 -7.71 -4.07
N ARG A 40 -8.57 -7.46 -2.81
CA ARG A 40 -8.87 -6.11 -2.33
C ARG A 40 -7.59 -5.28 -2.35
N MET A 41 -7.60 -4.18 -3.11
CA MET A 41 -6.52 -3.20 -3.07
C MET A 41 -6.50 -2.49 -1.71
N PHE A 42 -5.30 -2.13 -1.25
CA PHE A 42 -5.12 -1.39 -0.01
C PHE A 42 -5.55 0.07 -0.17
N ALA A 43 -6.36 0.58 0.75
CA ALA A 43 -6.56 2.03 0.86
C ALA A 43 -5.23 2.70 1.23
N ILE A 44 -4.92 3.82 0.58
CA ILE A 44 -3.71 4.59 0.87
C ILE A 44 -4.11 5.79 1.74
N THR A 45 -4.05 5.60 3.05
CA THR A 45 -4.25 6.66 4.04
C THR A 45 -3.03 7.58 4.13
N PRO A 46 -3.12 8.76 4.74
CA PRO A 46 -1.96 9.62 4.99
C PRO A 46 -0.82 8.89 5.73
N GLU A 47 -1.14 8.03 6.69
CA GLU A 47 -0.18 7.24 7.47
C GLU A 47 0.57 6.24 6.59
N ARG A 48 -0.16 5.48 5.79
CA ARG A 48 0.40 4.52 4.83
C ARG A 48 1.22 5.23 3.76
N ARG A 49 0.73 6.36 3.24
CA ARG A 49 1.47 7.18 2.28
C ARG A 49 2.78 7.71 2.89
N ALA A 50 2.75 8.19 4.13
CA ALA A 50 3.95 8.65 4.83
C ALA A 50 4.98 7.53 5.00
N LEU A 51 4.54 6.30 5.33
CA LEU A 51 5.44 5.14 5.42
C LEU A 51 6.01 4.77 4.04
N LEU A 52 5.18 4.72 3.00
CA LEU A 52 5.61 4.46 1.63
C LEU A 52 6.66 5.49 1.19
N ASN A 53 6.44 6.76 1.44
CA ASN A 53 7.40 7.82 1.14
C ASN A 53 8.68 7.70 1.97
N THR A 54 8.59 7.22 3.22
CA THR A 54 9.76 6.97 4.06
C THR A 54 10.60 5.81 3.53
N ILE A 55 9.98 4.76 3.00
CA ILE A 55 10.69 3.68 2.30
C ILE A 55 11.41 4.25 1.07
N ARG A 56 10.73 5.05 0.24
CA ARG A 56 11.34 5.73 -0.91
C ARG A 56 12.52 6.62 -0.51
N TYR A 57 12.39 7.36 0.59
CA TYR A 57 13.49 8.16 1.15
C TYR A 57 14.67 7.29 1.59
N ALA A 58 14.40 6.17 2.23
CA ALA A 58 15.43 5.24 2.67
C ALA A 58 16.16 4.60 1.48
N GLU A 59 15.44 4.19 0.44
CA GLU A 59 15.97 3.59 -0.79
C GLU A 59 16.60 4.62 -1.75
N GLY A 60 16.50 5.93 -1.44
CA GLY A 60 17.06 6.99 -2.29
C GLY A 60 16.24 7.29 -3.54
N THR A 61 14.97 6.90 -3.58
CA THR A 61 14.05 7.07 -4.71
C THR A 61 12.96 8.12 -4.45
N TRP A 62 13.06 8.89 -3.37
CA TRP A 62 12.01 9.83 -2.96
C TRP A 62 11.72 10.93 -4.00
N ALA A 63 12.77 11.46 -4.67
CA ALA A 63 12.65 12.46 -5.75
C ALA A 63 11.67 13.63 -5.41
N ASN A 64 11.71 14.14 -4.19
CA ASN A 64 10.80 15.20 -3.69
C ASN A 64 9.29 14.91 -3.85
N GLY A 65 8.91 13.64 -3.87
CA GLY A 65 7.53 13.20 -4.06
C GLY A 65 7.14 12.93 -5.51
N GLU A 66 8.00 13.27 -6.46
CA GLU A 66 7.71 13.09 -7.88
C GLU A 66 7.68 11.62 -8.31
N ASP A 67 7.01 11.36 -9.43
CA ASP A 67 6.86 10.02 -10.00
C ASP A 67 8.16 9.46 -10.61
N THR A 68 9.15 10.32 -10.85
CA THR A 68 10.47 9.91 -11.33
C THR A 68 11.08 8.79 -10.48
N GLY A 69 10.84 8.82 -9.17
CA GLY A 69 11.30 7.77 -8.24
C GLY A 69 10.80 6.37 -8.58
N TYR A 70 9.61 6.24 -9.19
CA TYR A 70 9.05 4.95 -9.60
C TYR A 70 9.78 4.32 -10.81
N ARG A 71 10.61 5.10 -11.49
CA ARG A 71 11.38 4.65 -12.65
C ARG A 71 12.85 4.32 -12.33
N VAL A 72 13.27 4.50 -11.09
CA VAL A 72 14.68 4.33 -10.69
C VAL A 72 15.05 2.85 -10.68
N MET A 73 16.09 2.48 -11.42
CA MET A 73 16.76 1.19 -11.34
C MET A 73 17.91 1.24 -10.34
N PHE A 74 18.37 0.08 -9.88
CA PHE A 74 19.60 -0.02 -9.08
C PHE A 74 20.73 0.79 -9.71
N GLY A 75 21.39 1.61 -8.90
CA GLY A 75 22.45 2.49 -9.36
C GLY A 75 22.00 3.80 -10.02
N GLY A 76 20.71 4.15 -9.97
CA GLY A 76 20.17 5.47 -10.27
C GLY A 76 19.76 5.71 -11.72
N GLY A 77 19.93 4.75 -12.63
CA GLY A 77 19.41 4.86 -14.00
C GLY A 77 17.87 4.80 -14.00
N LEU A 78 17.24 5.38 -15.03
CA LEU A 78 15.81 5.39 -15.19
C LEU A 78 15.34 4.36 -16.21
N MET A 79 14.17 3.76 -15.97
CA MET A 79 13.46 2.92 -16.93
C MET A 79 12.72 3.78 -17.96
N ASP A 80 12.68 3.32 -19.19
CA ASP A 80 11.94 3.97 -20.27
C ASP A 80 10.44 3.67 -20.19
N SER A 81 10.06 2.50 -19.68
CA SER A 81 8.67 2.05 -19.55
C SER A 81 8.38 1.50 -18.15
N LEU A 82 7.12 1.64 -17.72
CA LEU A 82 6.55 1.05 -16.50
C LEU A 82 5.51 -0.03 -16.81
N GLU A 83 5.50 -0.59 -18.01
CA GLU A 83 4.60 -1.70 -18.37
C GLU A 83 4.91 -2.96 -17.56
N ARG A 84 6.19 -3.17 -17.24
CA ARG A 84 6.64 -4.33 -16.46
C ARG A 84 7.90 -4.01 -15.67
N HIS A 85 8.18 -4.82 -14.65
CA HIS A 85 9.49 -4.80 -13.96
C HIS A 85 10.60 -5.08 -14.98
N PRO A 86 11.72 -4.29 -14.99
CA PRO A 86 12.74 -4.41 -16.03
C PRO A 86 13.51 -5.73 -16.00
N ASP A 87 13.53 -6.42 -14.86
CA ASP A 87 14.26 -7.68 -14.63
C ASP A 87 15.68 -7.66 -15.20
N ARG A 88 16.37 -6.55 -14.99
CA ARG A 88 17.69 -6.26 -15.54
C ARG A 88 18.73 -6.13 -14.44
N VAL A 89 19.70 -7.04 -14.43
CA VAL A 89 20.84 -6.96 -13.50
C VAL A 89 21.78 -5.83 -13.90
N ILE A 90 21.95 -4.87 -13.02
CA ILE A 90 22.90 -3.77 -13.16
C ILE A 90 24.11 -4.04 -12.26
N ARG A 91 25.29 -3.99 -12.84
CA ARG A 91 26.56 -4.19 -12.13
C ARG A 91 27.19 -2.84 -11.80
N ARG A 92 27.65 -2.69 -10.56
CA ARG A 92 28.48 -1.59 -10.08
C ARG A 92 29.74 -2.19 -9.44
N SER A 93 30.72 -1.37 -9.10
CA SER A 93 32.05 -1.83 -8.66
C SER A 93 32.05 -2.97 -7.62
N ARG A 94 31.10 -2.98 -6.69
CA ARG A 94 31.04 -3.98 -5.60
C ARG A 94 29.73 -4.75 -5.53
N TYR A 95 28.69 -4.33 -6.25
CA TYR A 95 27.35 -4.89 -6.15
C TYR A 95 26.74 -5.11 -7.52
N ALA A 96 25.92 -6.12 -7.61
CA ALA A 96 25.04 -6.35 -8.76
C ALA A 96 23.62 -6.55 -8.24
N SER A 97 22.63 -5.89 -8.84
CA SER A 97 21.24 -6.01 -8.43
C SER A 97 20.32 -5.77 -9.61
N ALA A 98 19.14 -6.41 -9.59
CA ALA A 98 18.04 -6.14 -10.49
C ALA A 98 16.92 -5.35 -9.79
N ALA A 99 17.21 -4.73 -8.65
CA ALA A 99 16.25 -3.92 -7.92
C ALA A 99 15.77 -2.73 -8.75
N ALA A 100 14.47 -2.47 -8.73
CA ALA A 100 13.87 -1.41 -9.54
C ALA A 100 12.62 -0.80 -8.87
N GLY A 101 12.30 0.42 -9.31
CA GLY A 101 11.14 1.18 -8.87
C GLY A 101 11.34 1.92 -7.56
N ALA A 102 10.28 2.57 -7.11
CA ALA A 102 10.28 3.43 -5.93
C ALA A 102 10.65 2.68 -4.63
N TYR A 103 10.42 1.38 -4.60
CA TYR A 103 10.66 0.51 -3.45
C TYR A 103 11.79 -0.49 -3.70
N GLN A 104 12.54 -0.33 -4.78
CA GLN A 104 13.66 -1.19 -5.17
C GLN A 104 13.29 -2.68 -5.12
N PHE A 105 12.15 -3.05 -5.74
CA PHE A 105 11.71 -4.44 -5.81
C PHE A 105 12.71 -5.31 -6.56
N MET A 106 13.02 -6.46 -5.99
CA MET A 106 13.67 -7.54 -6.75
C MET A 106 12.67 -8.20 -7.69
N PRO A 107 13.07 -8.73 -8.86
CA PRO A 107 12.17 -9.35 -9.83
C PRO A 107 11.25 -10.42 -9.23
N PHE A 108 11.79 -11.30 -8.40
CA PHE A 108 11.02 -12.34 -7.72
C PHE A 108 9.97 -11.78 -6.77
N THR A 109 10.35 -10.78 -5.95
CA THR A 109 9.45 -10.11 -5.01
C THR A 109 8.31 -9.40 -5.74
N TRP A 110 8.65 -8.72 -6.85
CA TRP A 110 7.66 -8.09 -7.71
C TRP A 110 6.69 -9.11 -8.32
N ALA A 111 7.21 -10.19 -8.93
CA ALA A 111 6.39 -11.22 -9.54
C ALA A 111 5.42 -11.87 -8.54
N LEU A 112 5.87 -12.09 -7.30
CA LEU A 112 5.02 -12.62 -6.23
C LEU A 112 3.89 -11.62 -5.90
N ALA A 113 4.22 -10.36 -5.63
CA ALA A 113 3.25 -9.34 -5.24
C ALA A 113 2.25 -9.05 -6.37
N SER A 114 2.75 -8.90 -7.60
CA SER A 114 1.93 -8.66 -8.79
C SER A 114 0.92 -9.79 -9.01
N ARG A 115 1.33 -11.05 -8.87
CA ARG A 115 0.45 -12.20 -9.01
C ARG A 115 -0.61 -12.25 -7.91
N ILE A 116 -0.24 -11.99 -6.65
CA ILE A 116 -1.19 -12.02 -5.51
C ILE A 116 -2.25 -10.94 -5.67
N LEU A 117 -1.88 -9.75 -6.13
CA LEU A 117 -2.77 -8.60 -6.25
C LEU A 117 -3.39 -8.44 -7.65
N GLY A 118 -2.97 -9.23 -8.64
CA GLY A 118 -3.45 -9.07 -10.02
C GLY A 118 -3.06 -7.74 -10.64
N LEU A 119 -1.83 -7.24 -10.38
CA LEU A 119 -1.41 -5.91 -10.83
C LEU A 119 -1.13 -5.90 -12.34
N PRO A 120 -1.67 -4.93 -13.09
CA PRO A 120 -1.59 -4.93 -14.55
C PRO A 120 -0.25 -4.48 -15.13
N GLY A 121 0.64 -3.90 -14.31
CA GLY A 121 1.92 -3.34 -14.76
C GLY A 121 2.77 -2.86 -13.61
N PHE A 122 3.87 -2.18 -13.89
CA PHE A 122 4.84 -1.68 -12.90
C PHE A 122 4.68 -0.18 -12.58
N GLY A 123 3.50 0.40 -12.83
CA GLY A 123 3.23 1.82 -12.60
C GLY A 123 3.19 2.21 -11.11
N PRO A 124 3.12 3.52 -10.80
CA PRO A 124 3.18 4.03 -9.42
C PRO A 124 2.17 3.37 -8.48
N PHE A 125 0.90 3.32 -8.89
CA PHE A 125 -0.16 2.67 -8.09
C PHE A 125 0.16 1.19 -7.82
N ALA A 126 0.57 0.46 -8.85
CA ALA A 126 0.89 -0.97 -8.71
C ALA A 126 2.07 -1.19 -7.76
N GLN A 127 3.10 -0.36 -7.84
CA GLN A 127 4.25 -0.42 -6.91
C GLN A 127 3.83 -0.10 -5.47
N ASP A 128 2.98 0.91 -5.26
CA ASP A 128 2.45 1.25 -3.93
C ASP A 128 1.67 0.07 -3.33
N GLN A 129 0.80 -0.55 -4.11
CA GLN A 129 0.02 -1.72 -3.67
C GLN A 129 0.92 -2.91 -3.34
N ALA A 130 1.93 -3.18 -4.15
CA ALA A 130 2.90 -4.23 -3.89
C ALA A 130 3.69 -3.97 -2.59
N ALA A 131 4.11 -2.72 -2.35
CA ALA A 131 4.79 -2.36 -1.11
C ALA A 131 3.88 -2.54 0.12
N LEU A 132 2.60 -2.16 0.04
CA LEU A 132 1.62 -2.37 1.11
C LEU A 132 1.39 -3.86 1.38
N LEU A 133 1.37 -4.70 0.35
CA LEU A 133 1.33 -6.16 0.52
C LEU A 133 2.54 -6.68 1.29
N LEU A 134 3.75 -6.21 0.99
CA LEU A 134 4.95 -6.62 1.73
C LEU A 134 4.90 -6.15 3.18
N ILE A 135 4.44 -4.92 3.44
CA ILE A 135 4.22 -4.40 4.80
C ILE A 135 3.23 -5.29 5.55
N GLN A 136 2.11 -5.66 4.92
CA GLN A 136 1.12 -6.58 5.52
C GLN A 136 1.72 -7.96 5.81
N ARG A 137 2.48 -8.53 4.88
CA ARG A 137 3.13 -9.84 5.05
C ARG A 137 4.14 -9.87 6.20
N ARG A 138 4.72 -8.72 6.54
CA ARG A 138 5.58 -8.55 7.73
C ARG A 138 4.78 -8.31 9.01
N GLY A 139 3.44 -8.33 8.97
CA GLY A 139 2.58 -8.02 10.12
C GLY A 139 2.77 -6.58 10.61
N ALA A 140 3.08 -5.66 9.69
CA ALA A 140 3.43 -4.28 10.02
C ALA A 140 2.37 -3.25 9.59
N LEU A 141 1.28 -3.70 8.92
CA LEU A 141 0.28 -2.77 8.38
C LEU A 141 -0.48 -2.04 9.49
N GLU A 142 -0.92 -2.74 10.53
CA GLU A 142 -1.58 -2.13 11.70
C GLU A 142 -0.67 -1.17 12.45
N LEU A 143 0.64 -1.47 12.53
CA LEU A 143 1.61 -0.55 13.11
C LEU A 143 1.78 0.71 12.25
N ALA A 144 1.73 0.58 10.93
CA ALA A 144 1.76 1.71 10.01
C ALA A 144 0.54 2.61 10.20
N ASP A 145 -0.64 2.04 10.40
CA ASP A 145 -1.91 2.75 10.58
C ASP A 145 -1.97 3.57 11.89
N GLN A 146 -1.10 3.27 12.87
CA GLN A 146 -0.97 4.07 14.09
C GLN A 146 -0.38 5.47 13.86
N GLY A 147 0.18 5.74 12.69
CA GLY A 147 0.71 7.06 12.35
C GLY A 147 1.99 7.42 13.12
N GLN A 148 2.78 6.42 13.51
CA GLN A 148 4.04 6.60 14.22
C GLN A 148 5.13 5.69 13.63
N LEU A 149 6.27 6.28 13.28
CA LEU A 149 7.44 5.47 12.93
C LEU A 149 8.17 5.06 14.22
N THR A 150 8.11 3.78 14.54
CA THR A 150 8.77 3.21 15.73
C THR A 150 9.96 2.33 15.33
N PRO A 151 10.94 2.11 16.25
CA PRO A 151 12.02 1.15 16.01
C PRO A 151 11.50 -0.28 15.72
N HIS A 152 10.38 -0.67 16.30
CA HIS A 152 9.75 -1.97 16.04
C HIS A 152 9.19 -2.06 14.63
N LEU A 153 8.54 -1.00 14.13
CA LEU A 153 8.04 -0.93 12.75
C LEU A 153 9.19 -1.04 11.75
N THR A 154 10.25 -0.23 11.90
CA THR A 154 11.41 -0.29 11.00
C THR A 154 12.11 -1.65 11.04
N ALA A 155 12.26 -2.24 12.21
CA ALA A 155 12.90 -3.56 12.36
C ALA A 155 12.07 -4.69 11.70
N ARG A 156 10.74 -4.63 11.74
CA ARG A 156 9.87 -5.58 11.02
C ARG A 156 10.04 -5.47 9.50
N LEU A 157 10.29 -4.26 9.01
CA LEU A 157 10.43 -3.97 7.59
C LEU A 157 11.87 -4.15 7.05
N ALA A 158 12.87 -4.18 7.93
CA ALA A 158 14.29 -4.34 7.56
C ALA A 158 14.62 -5.59 6.69
N PRO A 159 13.91 -6.74 6.81
CA PRO A 159 14.10 -7.87 5.90
C PRO A 159 13.59 -7.64 4.47
N GLU A 160 12.69 -6.67 4.26
CA GLU A 160 12.24 -6.27 2.91
C GLU A 160 13.08 -5.13 2.35
N TRP A 161 13.39 -4.14 3.21
CA TRP A 161 14.15 -2.94 2.83
C TRP A 161 15.40 -2.82 3.70
N ALA A 162 16.52 -3.26 3.16
CA ALA A 162 17.81 -3.32 3.86
C ALA A 162 18.33 -1.95 4.34
N SER A 163 17.80 -0.86 3.79
CA SER A 163 18.06 0.52 4.22
C SER A 163 17.43 0.87 5.58
N PHE A 164 16.47 0.06 6.04
CA PHE A 164 15.86 0.23 7.35
C PHE A 164 16.70 -0.45 8.45
N PRO A 165 16.84 0.19 9.63
CA PRO A 165 17.57 -0.39 10.74
C PRO A 165 16.79 -1.48 11.47
N THR A 166 17.49 -2.51 11.91
CA THR A 166 17.02 -3.46 12.93
C THR A 166 16.92 -2.78 14.29
N LEU A 167 16.40 -3.47 15.31
CA LEU A 167 16.38 -2.96 16.70
C LEU A 167 17.78 -2.65 17.25
N ARG A 168 18.83 -3.24 16.68
CA ARG A 168 20.24 -2.96 17.04
C ARG A 168 20.81 -1.76 16.28
N GLY A 169 20.02 -1.10 15.42
CA GLY A 169 20.48 0.01 14.59
C GLY A 169 21.35 -0.39 13.38
N SER A 170 21.55 -1.69 13.17
CA SER A 170 22.30 -2.25 12.03
C SER A 170 21.40 -2.68 10.90
N SER A 171 21.94 -2.85 9.69
CA SER A 171 21.24 -3.46 8.57
C SER A 171 20.95 -4.94 8.82
N PHE A 172 19.85 -5.44 8.27
CA PHE A 172 19.52 -6.86 8.30
C PHE A 172 20.50 -7.71 7.47
N TYR A 173 21.03 -7.16 6.36
CA TYR A 173 21.94 -7.84 5.43
C TYR A 173 23.38 -7.32 5.44
N GLY A 174 23.75 -6.50 6.43
CA GLY A 174 25.10 -5.93 6.52
C GLY A 174 25.40 -4.80 5.51
N GLN A 175 24.38 -4.25 4.87
CA GLN A 175 24.50 -3.09 3.95
C GLN A 175 24.45 -1.77 4.73
N PRO A 176 24.80 -0.62 4.10
CA PRO A 176 24.57 0.68 4.71
C PRO A 176 23.09 0.89 5.05
N VAL A 177 22.83 1.44 6.23
CA VAL A 177 21.48 1.65 6.77
C VAL A 177 21.28 3.13 7.10
N LYS A 178 20.05 3.62 6.93
CA LYS A 178 19.66 4.96 7.37
C LYS A 178 19.55 5.00 8.91
N ARG A 179 19.97 6.12 9.53
CA ARG A 179 19.76 6.30 10.97
C ARG A 179 18.27 6.42 11.27
N PHE A 180 17.79 5.73 12.30
CA PHE A 180 16.39 5.77 12.71
C PHE A 180 15.88 7.22 12.93
N ALA A 181 16.72 8.08 13.56
CA ALA A 181 16.34 9.48 13.80
C ALA A 181 16.06 10.26 12.51
N ASP A 182 16.79 9.98 11.42
CA ASP A 182 16.59 10.64 10.13
C ASP A 182 15.30 10.14 9.45
N LEU A 183 15.05 8.84 9.51
CA LEU A 183 13.81 8.24 9.02
C LEU A 183 12.58 8.78 9.77
N LYS A 184 12.67 8.84 11.11
CA LYS A 184 11.59 9.34 11.96
C LYS A 184 11.26 10.80 11.64
N ARG A 185 12.27 11.66 11.56
CA ARG A 185 12.12 13.08 11.22
C ARG A 185 11.45 13.26 9.83
N PHE A 186 11.89 12.49 8.84
CA PHE A 186 11.29 12.52 7.51
C PHE A 186 9.83 12.06 7.54
N TYR A 187 9.54 10.95 8.22
CA TYR A 187 8.19 10.40 8.35
C TYR A 187 7.24 11.42 8.99
N GLU A 188 7.62 12.00 10.12
CA GLU A 188 6.81 12.97 10.87
C GLU A 188 6.53 14.23 10.05
N TRP A 189 7.56 14.76 9.39
CA TRP A 189 7.41 15.88 8.47
C TRP A 189 6.43 15.54 7.33
N ASN A 190 6.63 14.41 6.66
CA ASN A 190 5.81 14.01 5.52
C ASN A 190 4.36 13.72 5.92
N LEU A 191 4.14 13.05 7.06
CA LEU A 191 2.81 12.78 7.58
C LEU A 191 2.05 14.09 7.91
N ALA A 192 2.73 15.06 8.51
CA ALA A 192 2.13 16.36 8.81
C ALA A 192 1.66 17.07 7.51
N GLN A 193 2.49 17.04 6.45
CA GLN A 193 2.13 17.60 5.15
C GLN A 193 0.90 16.87 4.54
N LEU A 194 0.90 15.55 4.56
CA LEU A 194 -0.20 14.75 4.00
C LEU A 194 -1.52 14.99 4.74
N ARG A 195 -1.48 15.09 6.06
CA ARG A 195 -2.68 15.37 6.88
C ARG A 195 -3.22 16.78 6.63
N SER A 196 -2.35 17.78 6.48
CA SER A 196 -2.78 19.15 6.17
C SER A 196 -3.49 19.27 4.80
N GLN A 197 -3.05 18.47 3.82
CA GLN A 197 -3.67 18.41 2.49
C GLN A 197 -4.99 17.61 2.49
N SER A 198 -5.22 16.76 3.47
CA SER A 198 -6.43 15.94 3.57
C SER A 198 -7.58 16.65 4.31
N VAL A 199 -7.33 17.79 4.94
CA VAL A 199 -8.38 18.60 5.57
C VAL A 199 -9.08 19.41 4.48
N PRO A 200 -10.40 19.22 4.23
CA PRO A 200 -11.13 20.10 3.32
C PRO A 200 -10.98 21.55 3.75
N PRO A 201 -10.86 22.51 2.83
CA PRO A 201 -10.90 23.92 3.21
C PRO A 201 -12.19 24.17 4.01
N PRO A 202 -12.13 25.01 5.07
CA PRO A 202 -13.31 25.33 5.84
C PRO A 202 -14.38 25.84 4.87
N VAL A 203 -15.53 25.14 4.86
CA VAL A 203 -16.67 25.58 4.06
C VAL A 203 -16.98 26.98 4.56
N PRO A 204 -17.01 28.01 3.66
CA PRO A 204 -17.43 29.35 4.07
C PRO A 204 -18.79 29.19 4.75
N VAL A 205 -18.85 29.47 6.05
CA VAL A 205 -20.13 29.52 6.74
C VAL A 205 -20.89 30.64 6.04
N ALA A 206 -21.83 30.27 5.15
CA ALA A 206 -22.73 31.22 4.58
C ALA A 206 -23.30 32.01 5.77
N SER A 207 -23.03 33.31 5.80
CA SER A 207 -23.56 34.17 6.86
C SER A 207 -25.06 33.90 6.88
N VAL A 208 -25.53 33.24 7.92
CA VAL A 208 -26.98 33.05 8.13
C VAL A 208 -27.52 34.45 8.15
N PRO A 209 -28.41 34.85 7.21
CA PRO A 209 -28.99 36.17 7.27
C PRO A 209 -29.64 36.33 8.64
N PRO A 210 -29.52 37.48 9.28
CA PRO A 210 -30.05 37.70 10.62
C PRO A 210 -31.51 37.27 10.62
N VAL A 211 -31.84 36.32 11.50
CA VAL A 211 -33.25 35.92 11.73
C VAL A 211 -33.96 37.18 12.14
N ARG A 212 -34.82 37.72 11.26
CA ARG A 212 -35.69 38.84 11.61
C ARG A 212 -36.64 38.34 12.69
N THR A 213 -36.34 38.66 13.93
CA THR A 213 -37.26 38.44 15.04
C THR A 213 -38.37 39.48 14.89
N CYS A 214 -39.53 39.03 14.44
CA CYS A 214 -40.74 39.83 14.53
C CYS A 214 -41.10 40.01 16.00
N THR A 215 -40.79 41.18 16.54
CA THR A 215 -41.26 41.59 17.87
C THR A 215 -42.68 42.08 17.73
N THR A 216 -43.61 41.33 18.31
CA THR A 216 -45.00 41.68 18.63
C THR A 216 -46.00 41.79 17.46
N ASN A 217 -47.01 40.89 17.46
CA ASN A 217 -48.40 40.99 16.97
C ASN A 217 -48.66 41.76 15.66
N GLN A 218 -47.78 41.73 14.68
CA GLN A 218 -48.08 42.27 13.36
C GLN A 218 -48.34 41.14 12.39
N LEU A 219 -49.61 40.94 12.07
CA LEU A 219 -50.11 39.94 11.10
C LEU A 219 -49.40 40.11 9.72
N GLU A 220 -49.01 41.35 9.39
CA GLU A 220 -48.26 41.66 8.16
C GLU A 220 -46.87 41.03 8.08
N CYS A 221 -46.13 40.98 9.19
CA CYS A 221 -44.80 40.35 9.22
C CYS A 221 -44.86 38.84 9.01
N LEU A 222 -45.96 38.18 9.40
CA LEU A 222 -46.21 36.76 9.18
C LEU A 222 -46.64 36.45 7.74
N LEU A 223 -47.34 37.39 7.08
CA LEU A 223 -47.76 37.21 5.70
C LEU A 223 -46.61 37.43 4.68
N GLU A 224 -45.66 38.30 4.95
CA GLU A 224 -44.48 38.53 4.10
C GLU A 224 -43.53 37.33 4.14
N SER A 225 -43.43 36.59 5.27
CA SER A 225 -42.61 35.37 5.37
C SER A 225 -43.21 34.19 4.64
N ALA A 226 -44.52 34.22 4.31
CA ALA A 226 -45.19 33.14 3.61
C ALA A 226 -45.16 33.25 2.08
N THR A 227 -44.82 34.44 1.56
CA THR A 227 -44.89 34.75 0.11
C THR A 227 -43.55 34.76 -0.62
N THR A 228 -42.43 34.47 0.04
CA THR A 228 -41.13 34.37 -0.63
C THR A 228 -41.00 32.98 -1.30
N PRO A 229 -41.00 32.88 -2.64
CA PRO A 229 -40.81 31.62 -3.32
C PRO A 229 -39.42 31.09 -3.00
N ARG A 230 -39.32 29.82 -2.50
CA ARG A 230 -38.09 29.08 -2.45
C ARG A 230 -37.56 28.91 -3.88
N GLY A 231 -36.62 29.76 -4.26
CA GLY A 231 -35.89 29.62 -5.50
C GLY A 231 -35.23 28.24 -5.54
N GLY A 232 -35.74 27.37 -6.40
CA GLY A 232 -35.06 26.17 -6.80
C GLY A 232 -33.96 26.54 -7.79
N LEU A 233 -32.83 25.86 -7.62
CA LEU A 233 -32.02 25.12 -8.61
C LEU A 233 -30.75 24.68 -7.91
#